data_cdae81cd8b74024af47d3661d879be9a
#
_entry.id   cdae81cd8b74024af47d3661d879be9a
#
_cell.length_a   1.000
_cell.length_b   1.000
_cell.length_c   1.000
_cell.angle_alpha   90.00
_cell.angle_beta   90.00
_cell.angle_gamma   90.00
#
_symmetry.space_group_name_H-M   'P 1'
#
loop_
_entity.id
_entity.type
_entity.pdbx_description
1 polymer ?
#
loop_
_entity_poly.entity_id
_entity_poly.type
_entity_poly.pdbx_seq_one_letter_code
_entity_poly.pdbx_strand_id
1 'polypeptide(L)'
;MTSLMSNENEEKDAEKVDQAIEMISAGQGPEAHKLLMEVIKNTPEKYDIKIEKYGNFFIRFWDQAEFVHYVNYGSEEKDEGDISWIPNTYPRAFYFIGFLYMQIKDFPRAVAAFEEGQRLDPGHPMFHLEKAQAYYQMGAFDKALSEYEMVKGVGLRVSEDRYAAALRGRGIVQIETGDLDSAEAVLKESLEYDPGNNIALHELGYIDHLRKGRHTGQSTMVETGDGTLRPEHKEKPKKRKHFFWKA
;
A
#
# COMPACT_ATOMS: atom_id res chain seq x y z
N MET A 1 -28.66 -10.26 -24.37
CA MET A 1 -28.76 -8.79 -24.45
C MET A 1 -28.69 -8.18 -23.04
N THR A 2 -27.74 -8.57 -22.19
CA THR A 2 -27.76 -8.18 -20.76
C THR A 2 -26.41 -7.61 -20.29
N SER A 3 -25.63 -6.98 -21.16
CA SER A 3 -24.25 -6.63 -20.79
C SER A 3 -23.78 -5.22 -21.13
N LEU A 4 -24.63 -4.39 -21.74
CA LEU A 4 -24.29 -2.97 -21.96
C LEU A 4 -25.04 -2.03 -21.00
N MET A 5 -26.05 -2.52 -20.30
CA MET A 5 -26.84 -1.71 -19.33
C MET A 5 -26.25 -1.71 -17.91
N SER A 6 -25.24 -2.53 -17.60
CA SER A 6 -24.45 -2.36 -16.37
C SER A 6 -23.58 -1.09 -16.41
N ASN A 7 -23.41 -0.50 -17.60
CA ASN A 7 -22.49 0.62 -17.78
C ASN A 7 -23.02 1.95 -17.22
N GLU A 8 -24.30 2.29 -17.38
CA GLU A 8 -24.78 3.60 -16.93
C GLU A 8 -24.76 3.77 -15.40
N ASN A 9 -25.06 2.71 -14.65
CA ASN A 9 -25.02 2.78 -13.20
C ASN A 9 -23.57 2.76 -12.69
N GLU A 10 -22.70 1.95 -13.30
CA GLU A 10 -21.31 1.90 -12.93
C GLU A 10 -20.56 3.19 -13.30
N GLU A 11 -20.89 3.82 -14.45
CA GLU A 11 -20.33 5.12 -14.83
C GLU A 11 -20.71 6.21 -13.81
N LYS A 12 -21.98 6.26 -13.39
CA LYS A 12 -22.42 7.18 -12.32
C LYS A 12 -21.74 6.91 -10.98
N ASP A 13 -21.53 5.64 -10.66
CA ASP A 13 -20.81 5.26 -9.45
C ASP A 13 -19.31 5.59 -9.55
N ALA A 14 -18.68 5.47 -10.72
CA ALA A 14 -17.33 5.92 -10.97
C ALA A 14 -17.17 7.43 -10.76
N GLU A 15 -18.10 8.24 -11.28
CA GLU A 15 -18.13 9.69 -11.04
C GLU A 15 -18.24 10.03 -9.55
N LYS A 16 -19.06 9.27 -8.79
CA LYS A 16 -19.14 9.45 -7.32
C LYS A 16 -17.85 9.08 -6.61
N VAL A 17 -17.14 8.04 -7.07
CA VAL A 17 -15.82 7.70 -6.53
C VAL A 17 -14.83 8.84 -6.76
N ASP A 18 -14.79 9.39 -7.97
CA ASP A 18 -13.91 10.51 -8.28
C ASP A 18 -14.26 11.75 -7.45
N GLN A 19 -15.55 12.07 -7.29
CA GLN A 19 -16.02 13.13 -6.40
C GLN A 19 -15.60 12.88 -4.94
N ALA A 20 -15.70 11.64 -4.47
CA ALA A 20 -15.26 11.30 -3.10
C ALA A 20 -13.75 11.49 -2.91
N ILE A 21 -12.94 11.21 -3.93
CA ILE A 21 -11.49 11.46 -3.91
C ILE A 21 -11.20 12.97 -3.78
N GLU A 22 -11.90 13.79 -4.53
CA GLU A 22 -11.80 15.25 -4.41
C GLU A 22 -12.19 15.73 -3.00
N MET A 23 -13.28 15.19 -2.46
CA MET A 23 -13.70 15.49 -1.08
C MET A 23 -12.65 15.08 -0.04
N ILE A 24 -12.02 13.90 -0.20
CA ILE A 24 -10.94 13.46 0.69
C ILE A 24 -9.77 14.45 0.64
N SER A 25 -9.40 14.87 -0.56
CA SER A 25 -8.32 15.84 -0.77
C SER A 25 -8.64 17.21 -0.16
N ALA A 26 -9.92 17.57 -0.11
CA ALA A 26 -10.43 18.79 0.53
C ALA A 26 -10.64 18.64 2.05
N GLY A 27 -10.32 17.48 2.64
CA GLY A 27 -10.49 17.22 4.08
C GLY A 27 -11.93 16.91 4.50
N GLN A 28 -12.83 16.62 3.58
CA GLN A 28 -14.24 16.31 3.79
C GLN A 28 -14.46 14.79 3.91
N GLY A 29 -13.70 14.14 4.80
CA GLY A 29 -13.70 12.68 4.97
C GLY A 29 -15.06 12.07 5.29
N PRO A 30 -15.86 12.63 6.22
CA PRO A 30 -17.19 12.09 6.54
C PRO A 30 -18.16 12.10 5.35
N GLU A 31 -18.16 13.16 4.54
CA GLU A 31 -19.01 13.30 3.35
C GLU A 31 -18.55 12.32 2.26
N ALA A 32 -17.25 12.22 2.03
CA ALA A 32 -16.66 11.25 1.11
C ALA A 32 -17.02 9.82 1.51
N HIS A 33 -16.89 9.49 2.80
CA HIS A 33 -17.27 8.16 3.31
C HIS A 33 -18.74 7.83 3.02
N LYS A 34 -19.65 8.78 3.26
CA LYS A 34 -21.07 8.59 2.98
C LYS A 34 -21.32 8.30 1.49
N LEU A 35 -20.67 9.06 0.60
CA LEU A 35 -20.80 8.89 -0.84
C LEU A 35 -20.25 7.53 -1.31
N LEU A 36 -19.09 7.11 -0.81
CA LEU A 36 -18.50 5.80 -1.11
C LEU A 36 -19.37 4.65 -0.59
N MET A 37 -19.99 4.81 0.59
CA MET A 37 -20.94 3.82 1.13
C MET A 37 -22.22 3.69 0.28
N GLU A 38 -22.61 4.70 -0.48
CA GLU A 38 -23.67 4.59 -1.47
C GLU A 38 -23.21 3.77 -2.67
N VAL A 39 -22.01 4.02 -3.16
CA VAL A 39 -21.41 3.30 -4.30
C VAL A 39 -21.31 1.80 -4.03
N ILE A 40 -20.76 1.39 -2.90
CA ILE A 40 -20.53 -0.04 -2.62
C ILE A 40 -21.82 -0.86 -2.47
N LYS A 41 -22.98 -0.23 -2.23
CA LYS A 41 -24.28 -0.92 -2.26
C LYS A 41 -24.64 -1.49 -3.63
N ASN A 42 -24.09 -0.90 -4.68
CA ASN A 42 -24.28 -1.30 -6.07
C ASN A 42 -23.24 -2.32 -6.55
N THR A 43 -22.35 -2.78 -5.65
CA THR A 43 -21.32 -3.76 -6.00
C THR A 43 -21.98 -5.02 -6.58
N PRO A 44 -21.65 -5.43 -7.82
CA PRO A 44 -22.23 -6.61 -8.42
C PRO A 44 -21.67 -7.88 -7.77
N GLU A 45 -22.44 -8.95 -7.84
CA GLU A 45 -22.00 -10.27 -7.35
C GLU A 45 -20.77 -10.78 -8.13
N LYS A 46 -20.74 -10.54 -9.44
CA LYS A 46 -19.62 -10.88 -10.32
C LYS A 46 -18.98 -9.60 -10.86
N TYR A 47 -17.67 -9.46 -10.69
CA TYR A 47 -16.88 -8.32 -11.13
C TYR A 47 -15.62 -8.78 -11.85
N ASP A 48 -15.68 -8.76 -13.19
CA ASP A 48 -14.54 -9.21 -14.01
C ASP A 48 -13.60 -8.02 -14.28
N ILE A 49 -12.33 -8.19 -13.97
CA ILE A 49 -11.29 -7.16 -14.21
C ILE A 49 -10.93 -7.06 -15.68
N LYS A 50 -10.94 -8.19 -16.40
CA LYS A 50 -10.70 -8.28 -17.84
C LYS A 50 -11.90 -8.95 -18.51
N ILE A 51 -12.45 -8.29 -19.50
CA ILE A 51 -13.60 -8.76 -20.28
C ILE A 51 -13.16 -8.83 -21.75
N GLU A 52 -13.23 -10.02 -22.34
CA GLU A 52 -13.02 -10.22 -23.76
C GLU A 52 -14.37 -10.21 -24.49
N LYS A 53 -14.46 -9.39 -25.55
CA LYS A 53 -15.67 -9.32 -26.38
C LYS A 53 -15.32 -8.97 -27.83
N TYR A 54 -15.71 -9.82 -28.75
CA TYR A 54 -15.46 -9.66 -30.19
C TYR A 54 -13.99 -9.46 -30.56
N GLY A 55 -13.05 -10.14 -29.84
CA GLY A 55 -11.62 -10.02 -30.06
C GLY A 55 -10.99 -8.76 -29.48
N ASN A 56 -11.75 -7.95 -28.75
CA ASN A 56 -11.25 -6.77 -28.03
C ASN A 56 -11.27 -7.03 -26.53
N PHE A 57 -10.36 -6.37 -25.80
CA PHE A 57 -10.24 -6.47 -24.35
C PHE A 57 -10.70 -5.19 -23.68
N PHE A 58 -11.61 -5.32 -22.72
CA PHE A 58 -12.04 -4.25 -21.84
C PHE A 58 -11.43 -4.54 -20.47
N ILE A 59 -10.46 -3.71 -20.03
CA ILE A 59 -9.71 -3.94 -18.80
C ILE A 59 -9.96 -2.78 -17.84
N ARG A 60 -10.12 -3.13 -16.56
CA ARG A 60 -10.36 -2.18 -15.48
C ARG A 60 -9.06 -1.63 -14.93
N PHE A 61 -8.90 -0.33 -14.99
CA PHE A 61 -7.76 0.37 -14.42
C PHE A 61 -8.22 1.44 -13.43
N TRP A 62 -7.39 1.74 -12.45
CA TRP A 62 -7.66 2.77 -11.46
C TRP A 62 -7.42 4.16 -12.00
N ASP A 63 -6.36 4.31 -12.79
CA ASP A 63 -5.92 5.58 -13.34
C ASP A 63 -5.14 5.39 -14.67
N GLN A 64 -4.78 6.51 -15.26
CA GLN A 64 -4.01 6.53 -16.50
C GLN A 64 -2.62 5.94 -16.34
N ALA A 65 -1.99 6.09 -15.17
CA ALA A 65 -0.64 5.58 -14.93
C ALA A 65 -0.63 4.04 -14.94
N GLU A 66 -1.63 3.41 -14.31
CA GLU A 66 -1.79 1.96 -14.37
C GLU A 66 -2.03 1.45 -15.80
N PHE A 67 -2.89 2.15 -16.58
CA PHE A 67 -3.12 1.81 -17.97
C PHE A 67 -1.84 1.90 -18.80
N VAL A 68 -1.10 3.01 -18.69
CA VAL A 68 0.16 3.22 -19.43
C VAL A 68 1.20 2.19 -19.02
N HIS A 69 1.31 1.87 -17.73
CA HIS A 69 2.18 0.83 -17.23
C HIS A 69 1.83 -0.54 -17.84
N TYR A 70 0.55 -0.92 -17.82
CA TYR A 70 0.06 -2.17 -18.41
C TYR A 70 0.41 -2.30 -19.89
N VAL A 71 0.18 -1.24 -20.67
CA VAL A 71 0.47 -1.23 -22.12
C VAL A 71 1.97 -1.32 -22.39
N ASN A 72 2.81 -0.66 -21.58
CA ASN A 72 4.26 -0.63 -21.78
C ASN A 72 4.95 -1.94 -21.39
N TYR A 73 4.52 -2.56 -20.32
CA TYR A 73 5.08 -3.84 -19.87
C TYR A 73 4.52 -5.03 -20.65
N GLY A 74 3.50 -4.84 -21.47
CA GLY A 74 2.82 -5.76 -22.37
C GLY A 74 3.01 -7.24 -22.03
N SER A 75 1.97 -8.02 -21.96
CA SER A 75 2.11 -9.44 -21.66
C SER A 75 3.00 -10.13 -22.72
N GLU A 76 3.78 -11.13 -22.32
CA GLU A 76 4.39 -12.09 -23.26
C GLU A 76 3.30 -12.80 -24.10
N GLU A 77 2.07 -12.89 -23.60
CA GLU A 77 0.85 -13.15 -24.31
C GLU A 77 0.23 -11.81 -24.75
N LYS A 78 0.65 -11.32 -25.90
CA LYS A 78 0.02 -10.15 -26.52
C LYS A 78 -1.46 -10.46 -26.69
N ASP A 79 -2.29 -9.71 -25.98
CA ASP A 79 -3.70 -9.63 -26.31
C ASP A 79 -3.79 -9.16 -27.78
N GLU A 80 -4.14 -10.09 -28.71
CA GLU A 80 -4.23 -9.81 -30.14
C GLU A 80 -5.46 -8.97 -30.51
N GLY A 81 -5.79 -7.97 -29.68
CA GLY A 81 -6.95 -7.11 -29.85
C GLY A 81 -6.74 -5.74 -29.27
N ASP A 82 -7.68 -4.84 -29.56
CA ASP A 82 -7.67 -3.49 -28.99
C ASP A 82 -7.99 -3.56 -27.49
N ILE A 83 -7.19 -2.85 -26.70
CA ILE A 83 -7.40 -2.70 -25.26
C ILE A 83 -8.17 -1.40 -25.02
N SER A 84 -9.35 -1.53 -24.44
CA SER A 84 -10.18 -0.43 -23.99
C SER A 84 -10.17 -0.33 -22.47
N TRP A 85 -9.86 0.86 -21.94
CA TRP A 85 -9.93 1.14 -20.53
C TRP A 85 -11.37 1.33 -20.07
N ILE A 86 -11.76 0.63 -19.01
CA ILE A 86 -12.99 0.87 -18.27
C ILE A 86 -12.68 1.12 -16.78
N PRO A 87 -13.46 1.95 -16.07
CA PRO A 87 -13.20 2.28 -14.66
C PRO A 87 -13.20 1.04 -13.76
N ASN A 88 -12.28 0.99 -12.79
CA ASN A 88 -12.26 -0.01 -11.73
C ASN A 88 -13.00 0.54 -10.49
N THR A 89 -14.31 0.71 -10.60
CA THR A 89 -15.15 1.52 -9.72
C THR A 89 -15.23 0.99 -8.29
N TYR A 90 -15.71 -0.24 -8.12
CA TYR A 90 -16.01 -0.77 -6.77
C TYR A 90 -14.76 -1.10 -5.96
N PRO A 91 -13.71 -1.73 -6.50
CA PRO A 91 -12.44 -1.88 -5.78
C PRO A 91 -11.87 -0.56 -5.30
N ARG A 92 -11.92 0.50 -6.14
CA ARG A 92 -11.48 1.86 -5.75
C ARG A 92 -12.34 2.41 -4.61
N ALA A 93 -13.66 2.21 -4.65
CA ALA A 93 -14.54 2.66 -3.57
C ALA A 93 -14.17 2.00 -2.24
N PHE A 94 -13.96 0.69 -2.20
CA PHE A 94 -13.50 -0.02 -1.01
C PHE A 94 -12.12 0.43 -0.55
N TYR A 95 -11.21 0.70 -1.48
CA TYR A 95 -9.89 1.23 -1.17
C TYR A 95 -9.98 2.56 -0.42
N PHE A 96 -10.75 3.52 -0.94
CA PHE A 96 -10.86 4.83 -0.30
C PHE A 96 -11.65 4.79 1.01
N ILE A 97 -12.59 3.86 1.19
CA ILE A 97 -13.19 3.58 2.50
C ILE A 97 -12.13 3.10 3.49
N GLY A 98 -11.30 2.13 3.09
CA GLY A 98 -10.18 1.65 3.90
C GLY A 98 -9.19 2.77 4.24
N PHE A 99 -8.84 3.59 3.27
CA PHE A 99 -7.97 4.76 3.45
C PHE A 99 -8.53 5.75 4.49
N LEU A 100 -9.83 6.04 4.45
CA LEU A 100 -10.48 6.88 5.47
C LEU A 100 -10.41 6.26 6.87
N TYR A 101 -10.59 4.95 7.00
CA TYR A 101 -10.40 4.25 8.26
C TYR A 101 -8.94 4.28 8.74
N MET A 102 -7.96 4.20 7.84
CA MET A 102 -6.54 4.39 8.18
C MET A 102 -6.28 5.78 8.78
N GLN A 103 -6.87 6.84 8.20
CA GLN A 103 -6.71 8.21 8.70
C GLN A 103 -7.19 8.37 10.15
N ILE A 104 -8.29 7.74 10.51
CA ILE A 104 -8.82 7.77 11.89
C ILE A 104 -8.25 6.66 12.78
N LYS A 105 -7.26 5.91 12.29
CA LYS A 105 -6.58 4.80 12.97
C LYS A 105 -7.51 3.63 13.34
N ASP A 106 -8.56 3.46 12.63
CA ASP A 106 -9.43 2.28 12.74
C ASP A 106 -8.93 1.18 11.82
N PHE A 107 -7.78 0.63 12.17
CA PHE A 107 -7.08 -0.36 11.34
C PHE A 107 -7.89 -1.65 11.09
N PRO A 108 -8.67 -2.18 12.05
CA PRO A 108 -9.50 -3.35 11.77
C PRO A 108 -10.54 -3.10 10.67
N ARG A 109 -11.24 -1.95 10.69
CA ARG A 109 -12.18 -1.60 9.62
C ARG A 109 -11.49 -1.28 8.31
N ALA A 110 -10.28 -0.69 8.35
CA ALA A 110 -9.48 -0.48 7.16
C ALA A 110 -9.14 -1.80 6.47
N VAL A 111 -8.62 -2.79 7.23
CA VAL A 111 -8.30 -4.13 6.70
C VAL A 111 -9.54 -4.78 6.09
N ALA A 112 -10.68 -4.76 6.76
CA ALA A 112 -11.92 -5.34 6.24
C ALA A 112 -12.36 -4.69 4.91
N ALA A 113 -12.24 -3.37 4.78
CA ALA A 113 -12.54 -2.67 3.53
C ALA A 113 -11.56 -3.05 2.40
N PHE A 114 -10.26 -3.13 2.71
CA PHE A 114 -9.26 -3.57 1.73
C PHE A 114 -9.46 -5.02 1.30
N GLU A 115 -9.87 -5.92 2.21
CA GLU A 115 -10.20 -7.31 1.88
C GLU A 115 -11.38 -7.41 0.90
N GLU A 116 -12.43 -6.61 1.10
CA GLU A 116 -13.56 -6.56 0.15
C GLU A 116 -13.15 -6.01 -1.22
N GLY A 117 -12.33 -4.96 -1.26
CA GLY A 117 -11.79 -4.44 -2.51
C GLY A 117 -10.89 -5.47 -3.22
N GLN A 118 -10.04 -6.16 -2.47
CA GLN A 118 -9.16 -7.21 -2.98
C GLN A 118 -9.96 -8.43 -3.49
N ARG A 119 -11.09 -8.77 -2.90
CA ARG A 119 -11.97 -9.83 -3.39
C ARG A 119 -12.47 -9.54 -4.81
N LEU A 120 -12.71 -8.27 -5.14
CA LEU A 120 -13.15 -7.83 -6.47
C LEU A 120 -11.99 -7.69 -7.46
N ASP A 121 -10.81 -7.28 -6.98
CA ASP A 121 -9.59 -7.14 -7.77
C ASP A 121 -8.39 -7.76 -7.06
N PRO A 122 -8.27 -9.12 -7.09
CA PRO A 122 -7.25 -9.83 -6.31
C PRO A 122 -5.80 -9.52 -6.71
N GLY A 123 -5.58 -9.08 -7.94
CA GLY A 123 -4.25 -8.80 -8.47
C GLY A 123 -3.74 -7.38 -8.18
N HIS A 124 -4.55 -6.50 -7.58
CA HIS A 124 -4.15 -5.12 -7.41
C HIS A 124 -3.22 -4.93 -6.19
N PRO A 125 -1.97 -4.46 -6.40
CA PRO A 125 -0.94 -4.43 -5.35
C PRO A 125 -1.27 -3.49 -4.18
N MET A 126 -2.07 -2.45 -4.41
CA MET A 126 -2.40 -1.46 -3.38
C MET A 126 -3.11 -2.07 -2.18
N PHE A 127 -3.95 -3.10 -2.38
CA PHE A 127 -4.60 -3.75 -1.26
C PHE A 127 -3.62 -4.45 -0.33
N HIS A 128 -2.59 -5.08 -0.90
CA HIS A 128 -1.52 -5.71 -0.13
C HIS A 128 -0.69 -4.67 0.62
N LEU A 129 -0.31 -3.57 -0.05
CA LEU A 129 0.47 -2.49 0.56
C LEU A 129 -0.26 -1.86 1.75
N GLU A 130 -1.55 -1.54 1.59
CA GLU A 130 -2.34 -0.89 2.63
C GLU A 130 -2.69 -1.83 3.79
N LYS A 131 -3.00 -3.09 3.51
CA LYS A 131 -3.20 -4.09 4.58
C LYS A 131 -1.91 -4.31 5.37
N ALA A 132 -0.76 -4.42 4.69
CA ALA A 132 0.53 -4.52 5.35
C ALA A 132 0.78 -3.33 6.28
N GLN A 133 0.49 -2.12 5.81
CA GLN A 133 0.60 -0.91 6.61
C GLN A 133 -0.34 -0.93 7.83
N ALA A 134 -1.60 -1.35 7.65
CA ALA A 134 -2.55 -1.48 8.74
C ALA A 134 -2.07 -2.50 9.78
N TYR A 135 -1.61 -3.67 9.35
CA TYR A 135 -1.04 -4.70 10.25
C TYR A 135 0.21 -4.22 10.97
N TYR A 136 1.09 -3.48 10.29
CA TYR A 136 2.25 -2.85 10.94
C TYR A 136 1.82 -1.90 12.07
N GLN A 137 0.82 -1.03 11.82
CA GLN A 137 0.30 -0.11 12.83
C GLN A 137 -0.34 -0.83 14.04
N MET A 138 -0.88 -2.03 13.81
CA MET A 138 -1.44 -2.89 14.85
C MET A 138 -0.36 -3.68 15.61
N GLY A 139 0.90 -3.67 15.16
CA GLY A 139 1.99 -4.50 15.69
C GLY A 139 1.92 -5.97 15.25
N ALA A 140 1.09 -6.29 14.27
CA ALA A 140 0.95 -7.63 13.70
C ALA A 140 2.00 -7.86 12.60
N PHE A 141 3.28 -7.86 12.99
CA PHE A 141 4.42 -7.83 12.07
C PHE A 141 4.47 -9.00 11.10
N ASP A 142 4.14 -10.22 11.55
CA ASP A 142 4.12 -11.41 10.67
C ASP A 142 3.10 -11.24 9.53
N LYS A 143 1.91 -10.69 9.84
CA LYS A 143 0.90 -10.41 8.84
C LYS A 143 1.34 -9.30 7.90
N ALA A 144 1.98 -8.25 8.42
CA ALA A 144 2.52 -7.17 7.60
C ALA A 144 3.57 -7.68 6.61
N LEU A 145 4.52 -8.51 7.07
CA LEU A 145 5.52 -9.14 6.19
C LEU A 145 4.86 -9.99 5.10
N SER A 146 3.90 -10.84 5.49
CA SER A 146 3.18 -11.68 4.53
C SER A 146 2.48 -10.87 3.44
N GLU A 147 1.85 -9.76 3.79
CA GLU A 147 1.18 -8.90 2.80
C GLU A 147 2.19 -8.19 1.88
N TYR A 148 3.29 -7.66 2.42
CA TYR A 148 4.34 -7.09 1.57
C TYR A 148 4.96 -8.11 0.62
N GLU A 149 5.10 -9.37 1.03
CA GLU A 149 5.63 -10.45 0.20
C GLU A 149 4.71 -10.85 -0.95
N MET A 150 3.42 -10.55 -0.86
CA MET A 150 2.48 -10.76 -1.96
C MET A 150 2.72 -9.79 -3.12
N VAL A 151 3.38 -8.66 -2.89
CA VAL A 151 3.79 -7.72 -3.95
C VAL A 151 5.13 -8.21 -4.53
N LYS A 152 5.07 -9.05 -5.56
CA LYS A 152 6.24 -9.77 -6.10
C LYS A 152 6.73 -9.15 -7.41
N GLY A 153 7.87 -8.48 -7.36
CA GLY A 153 8.54 -7.98 -8.55
C GLY A 153 7.74 -6.96 -9.37
N VAL A 154 8.38 -6.39 -10.35
CA VAL A 154 7.75 -5.51 -11.35
C VAL A 154 7.08 -6.37 -12.42
N GLY A 155 5.88 -5.99 -12.85
CA GLY A 155 5.13 -6.72 -13.85
C GLY A 155 3.92 -5.92 -14.33
N LEU A 156 2.96 -6.58 -14.98
CA LEU A 156 1.79 -5.93 -15.59
C LEU A 156 0.98 -5.04 -14.63
N ARG A 157 0.90 -5.43 -13.36
CA ARG A 157 0.09 -4.72 -12.36
C ARG A 157 0.92 -4.10 -11.23
N VAL A 158 2.22 -4.37 -11.20
CA VAL A 158 3.14 -3.89 -10.17
C VAL A 158 4.19 -3.04 -10.82
N SER A 159 4.09 -1.74 -10.68
CA SER A 159 5.09 -0.77 -11.14
C SER A 159 6.32 -0.77 -10.22
N GLU A 160 7.44 -0.24 -10.73
CA GLU A 160 8.70 -0.17 -9.98
C GLU A 160 8.55 0.55 -8.63
N ASP A 161 7.82 1.65 -8.61
CA ASP A 161 7.58 2.43 -7.41
C ASP A 161 6.77 1.66 -6.35
N ARG A 162 5.77 0.87 -6.76
CA ARG A 162 4.97 0.02 -5.87
C ARG A 162 5.78 -1.15 -5.33
N TYR A 163 6.61 -1.76 -6.17
CA TYR A 163 7.50 -2.82 -5.73
C TYR A 163 8.56 -2.29 -4.75
N ALA A 164 9.19 -1.16 -5.07
CA ALA A 164 10.13 -0.50 -4.17
C ALA A 164 9.48 -0.13 -2.83
N ALA A 165 8.21 0.30 -2.84
CA ALA A 165 7.45 0.58 -1.62
C ALA A 165 7.23 -0.67 -0.77
N ALA A 166 6.91 -1.82 -1.38
CA ALA A 166 6.77 -3.09 -0.67
C ALA A 166 8.10 -3.51 -0.02
N LEU A 167 9.21 -3.40 -0.74
CA LEU A 167 10.55 -3.69 -0.22
C LEU A 167 10.90 -2.78 0.97
N ARG A 168 10.63 -1.48 0.89
CA ARG A 168 10.82 -0.54 2.00
C ARG A 168 9.96 -0.91 3.21
N GLY A 169 8.69 -1.24 2.98
CA GLY A 169 7.80 -1.69 4.05
C GLY A 169 8.31 -2.94 4.76
N ARG A 170 8.77 -3.94 4.01
CA ARG A 170 9.43 -5.14 4.56
C ARG A 170 10.63 -4.78 5.41
N GLY A 171 11.53 -3.96 4.89
CA GLY A 171 12.73 -3.52 5.60
C GLY A 171 12.40 -2.85 6.93
N ILE A 172 11.40 -1.97 6.96
CA ILE A 172 10.96 -1.31 8.19
C ILE A 172 10.43 -2.32 9.21
N VAL A 173 9.60 -3.29 8.79
CA VAL A 173 9.09 -4.33 9.68
C VAL A 173 10.22 -5.21 10.21
N GLN A 174 11.19 -5.56 9.37
CA GLN A 174 12.36 -6.36 9.75
C GLN A 174 13.27 -5.62 10.76
N ILE A 175 13.40 -4.30 10.64
CA ILE A 175 14.08 -3.48 11.67
C ILE A 175 13.36 -3.59 13.02
N GLU A 176 12.03 -3.46 13.03
CA GLU A 176 11.24 -3.56 14.27
C GLU A 176 11.33 -4.94 14.92
N THR A 177 11.45 -6.01 14.13
CA THR A 177 11.61 -7.38 14.60
C THR A 177 13.08 -7.74 14.92
N GLY A 178 14.03 -6.88 14.56
CA GLY A 178 15.46 -7.04 14.85
C GLY A 178 16.25 -7.83 13.81
N ASP A 179 15.64 -8.19 12.69
CA ASP A 179 16.31 -8.83 11.55
C ASP A 179 16.98 -7.77 10.66
N LEU A 180 18.10 -7.24 11.15
CA LEU A 180 18.79 -6.13 10.51
C LEU A 180 19.48 -6.51 9.19
N ASP A 181 19.85 -7.78 9.02
CA ASP A 181 20.54 -8.22 7.81
C ASP A 181 19.56 -8.34 6.64
N SER A 182 18.39 -8.95 6.87
CA SER A 182 17.32 -8.99 5.88
C SER A 182 16.79 -7.59 5.57
N ALA A 183 16.63 -6.73 6.58
CA ALA A 183 16.20 -5.36 6.41
C ALA A 183 17.13 -4.57 5.48
N GLU A 184 18.45 -4.68 5.73
CA GLU A 184 19.45 -4.01 4.90
C GLU A 184 19.41 -4.48 3.45
N ALA A 185 19.26 -5.79 3.23
CA ALA A 185 19.20 -6.38 1.88
C ALA A 185 18.00 -5.84 1.10
N VAL A 186 16.79 -5.88 1.66
CA VAL A 186 15.59 -5.43 0.94
C VAL A 186 15.52 -3.91 0.78
N LEU A 187 16.10 -3.13 1.71
CA LEU A 187 16.19 -1.68 1.56
C LEU A 187 17.18 -1.27 0.45
N LYS A 188 18.30 -1.98 0.30
CA LYS A 188 19.22 -1.79 -0.83
C LYS A 188 18.56 -2.17 -2.14
N GLU A 189 17.87 -3.31 -2.19
CA GLU A 189 17.08 -3.71 -3.35
C GLU A 189 16.04 -2.64 -3.74
N SER A 190 15.37 -2.03 -2.77
CA SER A 190 14.40 -0.96 -3.06
C SER A 190 15.02 0.24 -3.77
N LEU A 191 16.29 0.53 -3.51
CA LEU A 191 17.02 1.63 -4.16
C LEU A 191 17.43 1.32 -5.62
N GLU A 192 17.35 0.06 -6.05
CA GLU A 192 17.54 -0.30 -7.46
C GLU A 192 16.37 0.17 -8.33
N TYR A 193 15.15 0.20 -7.75
CA TYR A 193 13.91 0.61 -8.41
C TYR A 193 13.54 2.09 -8.13
N ASP A 194 13.97 2.63 -6.98
CA ASP A 194 13.71 4.02 -6.58
C ASP A 194 15.00 4.65 -6.02
N PRO A 195 15.97 4.97 -6.92
CA PRO A 195 17.27 5.51 -6.53
C PRO A 195 17.13 6.85 -5.79
N GLY A 196 17.81 6.97 -4.66
CA GLY A 196 17.80 8.20 -3.86
C GLY A 196 16.59 8.35 -2.94
N ASN A 197 15.75 7.33 -2.78
CA ASN A 197 14.64 7.37 -1.86
C ASN A 197 15.07 7.66 -0.42
N ASN A 198 14.61 8.78 0.12
CA ASN A 198 15.03 9.26 1.45
C ASN A 198 14.61 8.32 2.60
N ILE A 199 13.52 7.57 2.46
CA ILE A 199 13.08 6.62 3.49
C ILE A 199 14.05 5.45 3.55
N ALA A 200 14.38 4.85 2.40
CA ALA A 200 15.33 3.74 2.33
C ALA A 200 16.71 4.15 2.86
N LEU A 201 17.22 5.29 2.43
CA LEU A 201 18.51 5.83 2.88
C LEU A 201 18.52 6.10 4.39
N HIS A 202 17.45 6.69 4.93
CA HIS A 202 17.31 6.94 6.36
C HIS A 202 17.30 5.62 7.17
N GLU A 203 16.54 4.62 6.73
CA GLU A 203 16.45 3.34 7.43
C GLU A 203 17.76 2.56 7.36
N LEU A 204 18.50 2.62 6.25
CA LEU A 204 19.85 2.05 6.14
C LEU A 204 20.83 2.73 7.13
N GLY A 205 20.78 4.05 7.25
CA GLY A 205 21.56 4.79 8.25
C GLY A 205 21.18 4.40 9.69
N TYR A 206 19.90 4.12 9.93
CA TYR A 206 19.44 3.67 11.24
C TYR A 206 19.93 2.25 11.59
N ILE A 207 19.95 1.33 10.61
CA ILE A 207 20.54 0.00 10.78
C ILE A 207 22.02 0.11 11.20
N ASP A 208 22.80 0.96 10.52
CA ASP A 208 24.19 1.20 10.86
C ASP A 208 24.35 1.71 12.31
N HIS A 209 23.49 2.64 12.72
CA HIS A 209 23.45 3.14 14.09
C HIS A 209 23.12 2.04 15.11
N LEU A 210 22.13 1.19 14.83
CA LEU A 210 21.76 0.08 15.72
C LEU A 210 22.89 -0.94 15.88
N ARG A 211 23.60 -1.25 14.79
CA ARG A 211 24.76 -2.17 14.82
C ARG A 211 25.92 -1.60 15.65
N LYS A 212 26.24 -0.32 15.47
CA LYS A 212 27.28 0.37 16.25
C LYS A 212 26.93 0.43 17.74
N GLY A 213 25.68 0.71 18.09
CA GLY A 213 25.21 0.72 19.48
C GLY A 213 25.22 -0.66 20.15
N ARG A 214 25.10 -1.75 19.37
CA ARG A 214 25.23 -3.14 19.87
C ARG A 214 26.71 -3.59 20.01
N HIS A 215 27.60 -3.09 19.15
CA HIS A 215 29.02 -3.40 19.22
C HIS A 215 29.78 -2.68 20.37
N THR A 216 29.26 -1.55 20.80
CA THR A 216 29.73 -0.92 22.05
C THR A 216 29.05 -1.63 23.23
N GLY A 217 29.45 -2.83 23.52
CA GLY A 217 29.09 -3.55 24.75
C GLY A 217 29.51 -2.84 26.07
N GLN A 218 29.75 -1.57 25.97
CA GLN A 218 29.80 -0.60 27.04
C GLN A 218 28.37 -0.05 27.22
N SER A 219 27.68 -0.55 28.25
CA SER A 219 26.69 0.24 28.95
C SER A 219 27.30 1.63 29.12
N THR A 220 26.75 2.63 28.41
CA THR A 220 27.13 4.01 28.66
C THR A 220 26.65 4.31 30.07
N MET A 221 27.58 4.23 31.00
CA MET A 221 27.38 4.65 32.38
C MET A 221 27.45 6.15 32.37
N VAL A 222 26.37 6.81 32.71
CA VAL A 222 26.33 8.26 32.86
C VAL A 222 26.59 8.59 34.32
N GLU A 223 27.55 9.46 34.53
CA GLU A 223 27.83 10.00 35.86
C GLU A 223 26.68 10.94 36.24
N THR A 224 25.95 10.58 37.27
CA THR A 224 24.89 11.43 37.81
C THR A 224 25.52 12.49 38.72
N GLY A 225 24.85 13.65 38.88
CA GLY A 225 25.41 14.79 39.64
C GLY A 225 25.77 14.52 41.10
N ASP A 226 25.60 13.28 41.59
CA ASP A 226 26.03 12.77 42.89
C ASP A 226 27.30 11.91 42.81
N GLY A 227 27.96 11.82 41.64
CA GLY A 227 29.17 11.03 41.41
C GLY A 227 28.90 9.53 41.26
N THR A 228 27.66 9.07 41.17
CA THR A 228 27.35 7.65 40.96
C THR A 228 27.21 7.36 39.46
N LEU A 229 27.77 6.22 39.02
CA LEU A 229 27.58 5.71 37.65
C LEU A 229 26.27 4.91 37.59
N ARG A 230 25.33 5.35 36.79
CA ARG A 230 24.09 4.62 36.50
C ARG A 230 24.00 4.26 35.03
N PRO A 231 23.43 3.08 34.66
CA PRO A 231 23.19 2.75 33.29
C PRO A 231 22.21 3.79 32.72
N GLU A 232 22.55 4.36 31.56
CA GLU A 232 21.66 5.26 30.83
C GLU A 232 20.33 4.55 30.62
N HIS A 233 19.25 5.04 31.24
CA HIS A 233 17.90 4.56 30.98
C HIS A 233 17.56 4.98 29.54
N LYS A 234 17.84 4.09 28.58
CA LYS A 234 17.30 4.24 27.23
C LYS A 234 15.79 4.20 27.37
N GLU A 235 15.14 5.35 27.26
CA GLU A 235 13.71 5.39 26.99
C GLU A 235 13.46 4.40 25.83
N LYS A 236 12.47 3.49 26.01
CA LYS A 236 12.01 2.65 24.90
C LYS A 236 11.77 3.58 23.71
N PRO A 237 12.30 3.29 22.53
CA PRO A 237 12.17 4.16 21.39
C PRO A 237 10.69 4.52 21.23
N LYS A 238 10.37 5.82 21.30
CA LYS A 238 9.01 6.32 21.04
C LYS A 238 8.60 5.74 19.70
N LYS A 239 7.45 5.05 19.65
CA LYS A 239 6.91 4.51 18.40
C LYS A 239 7.09 5.55 17.30
N ARG A 240 7.94 5.22 16.32
CA ARG A 240 8.26 6.12 15.23
C ARG A 240 6.99 6.44 14.47
N LYS A 241 6.75 7.72 14.23
CA LYS A 241 5.74 8.15 13.26
C LYS A 241 6.37 8.03 11.87
N HIS A 242 6.27 6.85 11.27
CA HIS A 242 6.61 6.70 9.86
C HIS A 242 5.49 7.35 9.05
N PHE A 243 5.83 8.43 8.36
CA PHE A 243 4.97 9.03 7.37
C PHE A 243 5.07 8.19 6.09
N PHE A 244 4.13 7.26 5.93
CA PHE A 244 3.92 6.58 4.66
C PHE A 244 2.91 7.39 3.85
N TRP A 245 3.31 7.76 2.64
CA TRP A 245 2.51 8.41 1.61
C TRP A 245 1.92 9.78 1.94
N LYS A 246 2.46 10.79 1.28
CA LYS A 246 1.65 11.87 0.73
C LYS A 246 1.36 11.48 -0.72
N ALA A 247 0.05 11.27 -1.02
CA ALA A 247 -0.45 11.22 -2.37
C ALA A 247 -0.13 12.53 -3.11
#